data_f4924574f1ca74aedd4c2608c5d2435d
#
_entry.id   f4924574f1ca74aedd4c2608c5d2435d
#
_cell.length_a   1.000
_cell.length_b   1.000
_cell.length_c   1.000
_cell.angle_alpha   90.00
_cell.angle_beta   90.00
_cell.angle_gamma   90.00
#
_symmetry.space_group_name_H-M   'P 1'
#
loop_
_entity.id
_entity.type
_entity.pdbx_description
1 polymer ?
#
loop_
_entity_poly.entity_id
_entity_poly.type
_entity_poly.pdbx_seq_one_letter_code
_entity_poly.pdbx_strand_id
1 'polypeptide(L)'
;TAMASEAHTKHGYTVDREQTVVRNNYGECWENTYLDKATQGRIECGDATPVQTAPEYAEETVALSAQTLFGFDRDTLRPEAADTLNALAQRLSDTNVEAVRVEGHTDFMGSEAYNNALSERRANVVANYLVNRGVPAGKISAVGLGESQARMTASCEAEVAKLGSKVSRAKKREALIACIAPDRRV
;
A
#
# COMPACT_ATOMS: atom_id res chain seq x y z
N THR A 1 44.15 -5.31 -19.74
CA THR A 1 44.74 -5.61 -18.42
C THR A 1 44.39 -4.50 -17.40
N ALA A 2 43.09 -4.15 -17.24
CA ALA A 2 42.70 -3.18 -16.23
C ALA A 2 41.27 -3.44 -15.70
N MET A 3 40.84 -4.69 -15.58
CA MET A 3 39.50 -5.02 -15.11
C MET A 3 39.46 -5.76 -13.76
N ALA A 4 40.57 -5.82 -13.03
CA ALA A 4 40.59 -6.55 -11.75
C ALA A 4 40.54 -5.65 -10.51
N SER A 5 40.49 -4.31 -10.68
CA SER A 5 40.66 -3.38 -9.54
C SER A 5 39.38 -2.80 -8.99
N GLU A 6 38.25 -2.86 -9.69
CA GLU A 6 37.02 -2.21 -9.24
C GLU A 6 36.15 -3.05 -8.30
N ALA A 7 36.34 -4.37 -8.30
CA ALA A 7 35.54 -5.25 -7.43
C ALA A 7 35.99 -5.24 -5.96
N HIS A 8 37.23 -4.82 -5.69
CA HIS A 8 37.81 -4.84 -4.34
C HIS A 8 37.49 -3.64 -3.46
N THR A 9 36.97 -2.55 -4.02
CA THR A 9 36.76 -1.28 -3.30
C THR A 9 35.36 -1.09 -2.72
N LYS A 10 34.43 -2.01 -3.00
CA LYS A 10 33.03 -1.89 -2.52
C LYS A 10 32.74 -2.57 -1.18
N HIS A 11 33.66 -3.34 -0.66
CA HIS A 11 33.51 -4.03 0.63
C HIS A 11 34.37 -3.34 1.67
N GLY A 12 33.83 -3.06 2.83
CA GLY A 12 34.54 -2.44 3.94
C GLY A 12 35.72 -3.28 4.47
N TYR A 13 35.79 -4.55 4.09
CA TYR A 13 36.93 -5.45 4.34
C TYR A 13 37.66 -5.79 3.05
N THR A 14 38.98 -5.98 3.15
CA THR A 14 39.77 -6.53 2.05
C THR A 14 39.48 -8.03 1.92
N VAL A 15 39.08 -8.47 0.75
CA VAL A 15 38.79 -9.89 0.46
C VAL A 15 39.68 -10.43 -0.65
N ASP A 16 39.95 -11.71 -0.61
CA ASP A 16 40.65 -12.44 -1.68
C ASP A 16 39.69 -12.75 -2.86
N ARG A 17 40.19 -13.56 -3.83
CA ARG A 17 39.41 -13.93 -5.02
C ARG A 17 38.21 -14.83 -4.72
N GLU A 18 38.26 -15.56 -3.62
CA GLU A 18 37.18 -16.42 -3.12
C GLU A 18 36.20 -15.67 -2.20
N GLN A 19 36.31 -14.35 -2.09
CA GLN A 19 35.50 -13.49 -1.21
C GLN A 19 35.73 -13.72 0.30
N THR A 20 36.83 -14.34 0.66
CA THR A 20 37.26 -14.55 2.05
C THR A 20 38.00 -13.32 2.55
N VAL A 21 37.72 -12.90 3.80
CA VAL A 21 38.38 -11.73 4.38
C VAL A 21 39.87 -12.00 4.64
N VAL A 22 40.70 -11.12 4.14
CA VAL A 22 42.16 -11.17 4.37
C VAL A 22 42.44 -10.81 5.82
N ARG A 23 43.29 -11.60 6.48
CA ARG A 23 43.71 -11.36 7.88
C ARG A 23 45.23 -11.14 7.95
N ASN A 24 45.66 -10.37 8.93
CA ASN A 24 47.06 -10.21 9.26
C ASN A 24 47.57 -11.43 10.06
N ASN A 25 48.87 -11.44 10.36
CA ASN A 25 49.52 -12.54 11.11
C ASN A 25 48.99 -12.69 12.55
N TYR A 26 48.25 -11.75 13.04
CA TYR A 26 47.61 -11.78 14.38
C TYR A 26 46.13 -12.20 14.33
N GLY A 27 45.63 -12.54 13.13
CA GLY A 27 44.26 -12.98 12.90
C GLY A 27 43.21 -11.85 12.76
N GLU A 28 43.66 -10.58 12.74
CA GLU A 28 42.78 -9.43 12.59
C GLU A 28 42.39 -9.23 11.11
N CYS A 29 41.12 -8.89 10.86
CA CYS A 29 40.61 -8.61 9.53
C CYS A 29 41.14 -7.26 9.01
N TRP A 30 41.51 -7.23 7.74
CA TRP A 30 41.94 -5.99 7.10
C TRP A 30 40.73 -5.14 6.72
N GLU A 31 40.56 -4.05 7.46
CA GLU A 31 39.54 -3.03 7.22
C GLU A 31 40.03 -1.97 6.23
N ASN A 32 39.13 -1.46 5.39
CA ASN A 32 39.44 -0.28 4.59
C ASN A 32 38.78 0.97 5.18
N THR A 33 39.18 2.15 4.71
CA THR A 33 38.70 3.44 5.24
C THR A 33 37.21 3.71 5.00
N TYR A 34 36.54 2.88 4.22
CA TYR A 34 35.11 3.01 3.86
C TYR A 34 34.24 1.99 4.58
N LEU A 35 34.77 1.29 5.57
CA LEU A 35 34.01 0.29 6.33
C LEU A 35 32.96 0.97 7.20
N ASP A 36 31.70 0.66 6.92
CA ASP A 36 30.58 0.92 7.83
C ASP A 36 30.20 -0.41 8.50
N LYS A 37 30.61 -0.58 9.75
CA LYS A 37 30.35 -1.82 10.51
C LYS A 37 28.86 -2.08 10.75
N ALA A 38 28.02 -1.05 10.73
CA ALA A 38 26.58 -1.21 10.89
C ALA A 38 25.90 -1.94 9.71
N THR A 39 26.42 -1.72 8.50
CA THR A 39 25.86 -2.31 7.26
C THR A 39 26.74 -3.37 6.60
N GLN A 40 28.04 -3.33 6.85
CA GLN A 40 29.05 -4.18 6.18
C GLN A 40 29.84 -5.05 7.16
N GLY A 41 29.54 -4.97 8.46
CA GLY A 41 30.21 -5.74 9.49
C GLY A 41 30.16 -7.25 9.22
N ARG A 42 31.20 -7.98 9.64
CA ARG A 42 31.29 -9.44 9.53
C ARG A 42 31.49 -10.09 10.88
N ILE A 43 30.62 -11.03 11.21
CA ILE A 43 30.68 -11.78 12.49
C ILE A 43 32.05 -12.47 12.64
N GLU A 44 32.60 -12.99 11.57
CA GLU A 44 33.92 -13.62 11.54
C GLU A 44 35.08 -12.68 11.89
N CYS A 45 34.84 -11.36 11.80
CA CYS A 45 35.78 -10.30 12.19
C CYS A 45 35.48 -9.72 13.58
N GLY A 46 34.49 -10.26 14.28
CA GLY A 46 34.09 -9.79 15.60
C GLY A 46 33.10 -8.62 15.60
N ASP A 47 32.54 -8.30 14.44
CA ASP A 47 31.52 -7.25 14.34
C ASP A 47 30.14 -7.80 14.77
N ALA A 48 29.26 -6.89 15.18
CA ALA A 48 27.85 -7.20 15.34
C ALA A 48 27.22 -7.60 14.00
N THR A 49 26.17 -8.41 14.04
CA THR A 49 25.41 -8.78 12.84
C THR A 49 24.98 -7.50 12.11
N PRO A 50 25.31 -7.35 10.80
CA PRO A 50 24.89 -6.18 10.05
C PRO A 50 23.36 -6.02 10.15
N VAL A 51 22.91 -4.84 10.54
CA VAL A 51 21.49 -4.51 10.48
C VAL A 51 21.16 -4.35 9.00
N GLN A 52 20.51 -5.34 8.41
CA GLN A 52 19.88 -5.17 7.12
C GLN A 52 18.70 -4.21 7.33
N THR A 53 18.91 -2.94 7.03
CA THR A 53 17.80 -2.01 6.86
C THR A 53 16.98 -2.53 5.69
N ALA A 54 15.78 -3.03 5.99
CA ALA A 54 14.83 -3.34 4.94
C ALA A 54 14.68 -2.09 4.06
N PRO A 55 14.60 -2.26 2.74
CA PRO A 55 14.39 -1.12 1.85
C PRO A 55 13.15 -0.36 2.33
N GLU A 56 13.32 0.94 2.57
CA GLU A 56 12.24 1.83 2.96
C GLU A 56 11.38 2.06 1.72
N TYR A 57 10.24 1.39 1.65
CA TYR A 57 9.26 1.63 0.61
C TYR A 57 8.35 2.79 1.02
N ALA A 58 8.19 3.76 0.12
CA ALA A 58 7.18 4.80 0.30
C ALA A 58 5.80 4.19 0.07
N GLU A 59 4.92 4.32 1.07
CA GLU A 59 3.51 3.96 0.91
C GLU A 59 2.75 5.13 0.29
N GLU A 60 2.04 4.88 -0.79
CA GLU A 60 1.11 5.83 -1.39
C GLU A 60 -0.31 5.26 -1.33
N THR A 61 -1.23 6.04 -0.79
CA THR A 61 -2.65 5.70 -0.73
C THR A 61 -3.44 6.51 -1.75
N VAL A 62 -4.18 5.82 -2.60
CA VAL A 62 -5.12 6.42 -3.55
C VAL A 62 -6.53 6.03 -3.14
N ALA A 63 -7.39 7.01 -2.88
CA ALA A 63 -8.79 6.78 -2.53
C ALA A 63 -9.69 7.10 -3.71
N LEU A 64 -10.51 6.14 -4.12
CA LEU A 64 -11.47 6.28 -5.20
C LEU A 64 -12.90 6.18 -4.64
N SER A 65 -13.77 7.11 -5.01
CA SER A 65 -15.17 7.08 -4.61
C SER A 65 -15.87 5.84 -5.16
N ALA A 66 -16.48 5.04 -4.29
CA ALA A 66 -17.25 3.88 -4.72
C ALA A 66 -18.46 4.27 -5.59
N GLN A 67 -19.02 5.46 -5.39
CA GLN A 67 -20.12 5.98 -6.19
C GLN A 67 -19.67 6.28 -7.63
N THR A 68 -18.45 6.76 -7.82
CA THR A 68 -17.84 6.98 -9.13
C THR A 68 -17.56 5.66 -9.83
N LEU A 69 -17.06 4.67 -9.08
CA LEU A 69 -16.67 3.38 -9.64
C LEU A 69 -17.87 2.46 -9.95
N PHE A 70 -18.85 2.36 -9.06
CA PHE A 70 -19.90 1.33 -9.14
C PHE A 70 -21.33 1.85 -9.25
N GLY A 71 -21.58 3.08 -8.88
CA GLY A 71 -22.94 3.57 -8.66
C GLY A 71 -23.52 3.13 -7.31
N PHE A 72 -24.79 3.44 -7.11
CA PHE A 72 -25.48 3.14 -5.84
C PHE A 72 -25.76 1.64 -5.72
N ASP A 73 -25.37 1.08 -4.58
CA ASP A 73 -25.64 -0.31 -4.19
C ASP A 73 -25.24 -1.38 -5.23
N ARG A 74 -24.15 -1.13 -5.97
CA ARG A 74 -23.64 -2.02 -7.02
C ARG A 74 -22.18 -2.38 -6.79
N ASP A 75 -21.78 -3.52 -7.33
CA ASP A 75 -20.41 -4.04 -7.39
C ASP A 75 -19.91 -4.21 -8.84
N THR A 76 -20.70 -3.74 -9.81
CA THR A 76 -20.30 -3.71 -11.24
C THR A 76 -19.74 -2.34 -11.58
N LEU A 77 -18.55 -2.33 -12.20
CA LEU A 77 -17.88 -1.08 -12.60
C LEU A 77 -18.71 -0.32 -13.63
N ARG A 78 -18.81 0.98 -13.43
CA ARG A 78 -19.39 1.88 -14.41
C ARG A 78 -18.43 2.08 -15.57
N PRO A 79 -18.93 2.33 -16.80
CA PRO A 79 -18.06 2.60 -17.96
C PRO A 79 -17.09 3.76 -17.71
N GLU A 80 -17.52 4.79 -16.97
CA GLU A 80 -16.73 5.99 -16.65
C GLU A 80 -15.58 5.68 -15.67
N ALA A 81 -15.68 4.60 -14.91
CA ALA A 81 -14.63 4.15 -14.01
C ALA A 81 -13.38 3.65 -14.77
N ALA A 82 -13.56 3.21 -16.01
CA ALA A 82 -12.49 2.64 -16.82
C ALA A 82 -11.32 3.61 -17.01
N ASP A 83 -11.57 4.88 -17.26
CA ASP A 83 -10.51 5.87 -17.46
C ASP A 83 -9.67 6.07 -16.21
N THR A 84 -10.32 6.17 -15.05
CA THR A 84 -9.65 6.32 -13.76
C THR A 84 -8.81 5.09 -13.42
N LEU A 85 -9.36 3.89 -13.61
CA LEU A 85 -8.67 2.64 -13.31
C LEU A 85 -7.55 2.34 -14.33
N ASN A 86 -7.72 2.72 -15.59
CA ASN A 86 -6.65 2.62 -16.60
C ASN A 86 -5.47 3.53 -16.26
N ALA A 87 -5.73 4.78 -15.85
CA ALA A 87 -4.69 5.69 -15.40
C ALA A 87 -3.95 5.16 -14.17
N LEU A 88 -4.68 4.58 -13.20
CA LEU A 88 -4.08 3.95 -12.03
C LEU A 88 -3.22 2.74 -12.42
N ALA A 89 -3.72 1.86 -13.29
CA ALA A 89 -2.97 0.70 -13.78
C ALA A 89 -1.68 1.12 -14.49
N GLN A 90 -1.73 2.20 -15.29
CA GLN A 90 -0.55 2.76 -15.96
C GLN A 90 0.47 3.26 -14.95
N ARG A 91 0.05 4.02 -13.93
CA ARG A 91 0.94 4.47 -12.85
C ARG A 91 1.61 3.30 -12.13
N LEU A 92 0.84 2.25 -11.81
CA LEU A 92 1.36 1.05 -11.16
C LEU A 92 2.36 0.30 -12.03
N SER A 93 2.19 0.31 -13.35
CA SER A 93 3.12 -0.28 -14.31
C SER A 93 4.40 0.53 -14.48
N ASP A 94 4.29 1.86 -14.45
CA ASP A 94 5.42 2.78 -14.60
C ASP A 94 6.27 2.87 -13.32
N THR A 95 5.70 2.47 -12.19
CA THR A 95 6.36 2.48 -10.90
C THR A 95 6.76 1.05 -10.51
N ASN A 96 7.94 0.86 -9.96
CA ASN A 96 8.36 -0.46 -9.47
C ASN A 96 7.68 -0.77 -8.13
N VAL A 97 6.39 -1.13 -8.20
CA VAL A 97 5.56 -1.41 -7.02
C VAL A 97 5.87 -2.80 -6.48
N GLU A 98 6.14 -2.90 -5.19
CA GLU A 98 6.37 -4.19 -4.51
C GLU A 98 5.06 -4.92 -4.21
N ALA A 99 4.05 -4.20 -3.71
CA ALA A 99 2.74 -4.74 -3.41
C ALA A 99 1.65 -3.69 -3.61
N VAL A 100 0.47 -4.14 -4.01
CA VAL A 100 -0.75 -3.35 -4.12
C VAL A 100 -1.80 -3.98 -3.22
N ARG A 101 -2.35 -3.21 -2.31
CA ARG A 101 -3.47 -3.65 -1.47
C ARG A 101 -4.71 -2.84 -1.83
N VAL A 102 -5.73 -3.53 -2.30
CA VAL A 102 -7.03 -2.92 -2.63
C VAL A 102 -7.97 -3.13 -1.46
N GLU A 103 -8.43 -2.04 -0.86
CA GLU A 103 -9.33 -2.07 0.29
C GLU A 103 -10.70 -1.51 -0.09
N GLY A 104 -11.75 -2.29 0.14
CA GLY A 104 -13.13 -1.84 0.00
C GLY A 104 -13.68 -1.34 1.32
N HIS A 105 -14.32 -0.19 1.30
CA HIS A 105 -14.93 0.45 2.47
C HIS A 105 -16.37 0.83 2.20
N THR A 106 -17.21 0.75 3.23
CA THR A 106 -18.60 1.22 3.22
C THR A 106 -18.80 2.30 4.28
N ASP A 107 -19.93 2.99 4.18
CA ASP A 107 -20.47 3.73 5.32
C ASP A 107 -21.11 2.77 6.35
N PHE A 108 -21.60 3.31 7.45
CA PHE A 108 -22.22 2.55 8.54
C PHE A 108 -23.65 2.08 8.27
N MET A 109 -24.24 2.47 7.13
CA MET A 109 -25.63 2.12 6.81
C MET A 109 -25.73 0.70 6.29
N GLY A 110 -26.65 -0.06 6.86
CA GLY A 110 -26.84 -1.47 6.54
C GLY A 110 -26.38 -2.41 7.66
N SER A 111 -26.39 -3.71 7.41
CA SER A 111 -25.81 -4.65 8.36
C SER A 111 -24.31 -4.81 8.13
N GLU A 112 -23.58 -5.08 9.20
CA GLU A 112 -22.14 -5.33 9.14
C GLU A 112 -21.80 -6.46 8.13
N ALA A 113 -22.56 -7.56 8.18
CA ALA A 113 -22.35 -8.69 7.26
C ALA A 113 -22.55 -8.29 5.80
N TYR A 114 -23.56 -7.46 5.51
CA TYR A 114 -23.81 -6.94 4.16
C TYR A 114 -22.67 -6.01 3.71
N ASN A 115 -22.27 -5.08 4.57
CA ASN A 115 -21.20 -4.12 4.29
C ASN A 115 -19.84 -4.82 4.06
N ASN A 116 -19.52 -5.83 4.86
CA ASN A 116 -18.32 -6.65 4.68
C ASN A 116 -18.35 -7.36 3.32
N ALA A 117 -19.43 -8.03 2.98
CA ALA A 117 -19.55 -8.73 1.71
C ALA A 117 -19.53 -7.78 0.50
N LEU A 118 -20.20 -6.63 0.57
CA LEU A 118 -20.20 -5.63 -0.50
C LEU A 118 -18.80 -5.03 -0.73
N SER A 119 -18.13 -4.65 0.35
CA SER A 119 -16.78 -4.08 0.29
C SER A 119 -15.77 -5.06 -0.27
N GLU A 120 -15.87 -6.34 0.09
CA GLU A 120 -15.01 -7.40 -0.44
C GLU A 120 -15.24 -7.60 -1.94
N ARG A 121 -16.49 -7.70 -2.40
CA ARG A 121 -16.79 -7.81 -3.83
C ARG A 121 -16.25 -6.62 -4.62
N ARG A 122 -16.41 -5.39 -4.12
CA ARG A 122 -15.90 -4.18 -4.76
C ARG A 122 -14.39 -4.16 -4.84
N ALA A 123 -13.69 -4.51 -3.76
CA ALA A 123 -12.24 -4.62 -3.75
C ALA A 123 -11.74 -5.66 -4.77
N ASN A 124 -12.38 -6.81 -4.83
CA ASN A 124 -12.04 -7.87 -5.79
C ASN A 124 -12.27 -7.43 -7.25
N VAL A 125 -13.36 -6.73 -7.53
CA VAL A 125 -13.65 -6.22 -8.88
C VAL A 125 -12.57 -5.23 -9.33
N VAL A 126 -12.15 -4.31 -8.48
CA VAL A 126 -11.07 -3.36 -8.78
C VAL A 126 -9.74 -4.09 -8.95
N ALA A 127 -9.40 -5.01 -8.06
CA ALA A 127 -8.16 -5.78 -8.15
C ALA A 127 -8.09 -6.59 -9.46
N ASN A 128 -9.17 -7.28 -9.82
CA ASN A 128 -9.26 -8.03 -11.06
C ASN A 128 -9.13 -7.13 -12.29
N TYR A 129 -9.74 -5.95 -12.25
CA TYR A 129 -9.59 -4.97 -13.33
C TYR A 129 -8.13 -4.55 -13.52
N LEU A 130 -7.42 -4.24 -12.43
CA LEU A 130 -6.01 -3.86 -12.46
C LEU A 130 -5.12 -5.01 -12.97
N VAL A 131 -5.39 -6.25 -12.55
CA VAL A 131 -4.68 -7.44 -13.07
C VAL A 131 -4.90 -7.58 -14.58
N ASN A 132 -6.11 -7.41 -15.08
CA ASN A 132 -6.42 -7.46 -16.51
C ASN A 132 -5.76 -6.32 -17.31
N ARG A 133 -5.30 -5.27 -16.64
CA ARG A 133 -4.56 -4.15 -17.23
C ARG A 133 -3.04 -4.25 -17.05
N GLY A 134 -2.54 -5.38 -16.57
CA GLY A 134 -1.12 -5.70 -16.53
C GLY A 134 -0.46 -5.64 -15.15
N VAL A 135 -1.21 -5.34 -14.07
CA VAL A 135 -0.68 -5.45 -12.71
C VAL A 135 -0.49 -6.93 -12.37
N PRO A 136 0.71 -7.38 -11.95
CA PRO A 136 0.97 -8.78 -11.65
C PRO A 136 0.06 -9.28 -10.52
N ALA A 137 -0.66 -10.38 -10.75
CA ALA A 137 -1.59 -10.96 -9.77
C ALA A 137 -0.91 -11.32 -8.44
N GLY A 138 0.36 -11.71 -8.47
CA GLY A 138 1.14 -12.02 -7.26
C GLY A 138 1.50 -10.81 -6.40
N LYS A 139 1.37 -9.60 -6.92
CA LYS A 139 1.64 -8.36 -6.20
C LYS A 139 0.38 -7.66 -5.68
N ILE A 140 -0.81 -8.10 -6.07
CA ILE A 140 -2.06 -7.46 -5.72
C ILE A 140 -2.89 -8.33 -4.77
N SER A 141 -3.47 -7.71 -3.76
CA SER A 141 -4.40 -8.33 -2.84
C SER A 141 -5.64 -7.46 -2.67
N ALA A 142 -6.78 -8.08 -2.37
CA ALA A 142 -8.03 -7.38 -2.14
C ALA A 142 -8.62 -7.77 -0.78
N VAL A 143 -9.19 -6.81 -0.06
CA VAL A 143 -9.85 -7.03 1.21
C VAL A 143 -11.04 -6.10 1.38
N GLY A 144 -12.15 -6.62 1.88
CA GLY A 144 -13.29 -5.82 2.31
C GLY A 144 -13.18 -5.49 3.80
N LEU A 145 -13.22 -4.23 4.14
CA LEU A 145 -13.17 -3.72 5.52
C LEU A 145 -14.54 -3.23 6.02
N GLY A 146 -15.57 -3.32 5.16
CA GLY A 146 -16.91 -2.89 5.51
C GLY A 146 -16.91 -1.47 6.09
N GLU A 147 -17.64 -1.30 7.18
CA GLU A 147 -17.77 -0.02 7.89
C GLU A 147 -16.71 0.21 8.98
N SER A 148 -15.79 -0.75 9.19
CA SER A 148 -14.82 -0.70 10.30
C SER A 148 -13.95 0.57 10.31
N GLN A 149 -13.78 1.21 9.17
CA GLN A 149 -13.03 2.46 9.01
C GLN A 149 -13.88 3.64 8.54
N ALA A 150 -15.19 3.61 8.81
CA ALA A 150 -16.07 4.75 8.59
C ALA A 150 -15.71 5.88 9.56
N ARG A 151 -15.48 7.09 9.04
CA ARG A 151 -15.00 8.24 9.81
C ARG A 151 -16.02 9.37 9.90
N MET A 152 -16.98 9.39 8.98
CA MET A 152 -17.93 10.50 8.84
C MET A 152 -19.18 10.35 9.72
N THR A 153 -19.41 9.18 10.31
CA THR A 153 -20.65 8.85 11.04
C THR A 153 -20.99 9.90 12.09
N ALA A 154 -20.15 10.11 13.09
CA ALA A 154 -20.45 11.00 14.21
C ALA A 154 -20.61 12.47 13.79
N SER A 155 -19.76 12.97 12.89
CA SER A 155 -19.83 14.34 12.39
C SER A 155 -21.09 14.57 11.55
N CYS A 156 -21.45 13.63 10.69
CA CYS A 156 -22.62 13.73 9.83
C CYS A 156 -23.93 13.59 10.61
N GLU A 157 -23.98 12.73 11.60
CA GLU A 157 -25.14 12.65 12.51
C GLU A 157 -25.33 13.95 13.27
N ALA A 158 -24.26 14.58 13.76
CA ALA A 158 -24.29 15.87 14.42
C ALA A 158 -24.78 16.99 13.49
N GLU A 159 -24.35 17.01 12.24
CA GLU A 159 -24.80 17.99 11.24
C GLU A 159 -26.29 17.81 10.92
N VAL A 160 -26.72 16.57 10.71
CA VAL A 160 -28.17 16.29 10.46
C VAL A 160 -29.05 16.61 11.67
N ALA A 161 -28.54 16.40 12.88
CA ALA A 161 -29.27 16.78 14.12
C ALA A 161 -29.54 18.30 14.23
N LYS A 162 -28.69 19.14 13.64
CA LYS A 162 -28.89 20.61 13.57
C LYS A 162 -30.02 21.00 12.63
N LEU A 163 -30.46 20.10 11.74
CA LEU A 163 -31.60 20.37 10.89
C LEU A 163 -32.89 20.42 11.74
N GLY A 164 -33.58 21.56 11.71
CA GLY A 164 -34.74 21.81 12.54
C GLY A 164 -35.87 20.80 12.35
N SER A 165 -36.85 20.83 13.27
CA SER A 165 -38.02 19.93 13.24
C SER A 165 -38.91 20.09 11.99
N LYS A 166 -38.78 21.21 11.28
CA LYS A 166 -39.51 21.49 10.03
C LYS A 166 -38.96 20.68 8.83
N VAL A 167 -37.74 20.08 8.94
CA VAL A 167 -37.17 19.26 7.89
C VAL A 167 -37.70 17.84 8.03
N SER A 168 -38.27 17.31 6.94
CA SER A 168 -38.84 15.95 6.93
C SER A 168 -37.76 14.88 7.21
N ARG A 169 -38.18 13.73 7.76
CA ARG A 169 -37.29 12.59 8.03
C ARG A 169 -36.59 12.11 6.76
N ALA A 170 -37.28 12.12 5.61
CA ALA A 170 -36.71 11.73 4.33
C ALA A 170 -35.56 12.65 3.91
N LYS A 171 -35.74 13.98 4.03
CA LYS A 171 -34.66 14.94 3.72
C LYS A 171 -33.49 14.86 4.69
N LYS A 172 -33.72 14.56 5.96
CA LYS A 172 -32.65 14.32 6.94
C LYS A 172 -31.84 13.08 6.58
N ARG A 173 -32.52 12.01 6.15
CA ARG A 173 -31.86 10.79 5.70
C ARG A 173 -31.03 11.03 4.42
N GLU A 174 -31.55 11.77 3.46
CA GLU A 174 -30.87 12.15 2.24
C GLU A 174 -29.60 12.97 2.55
N ALA A 175 -29.71 13.95 3.43
CA ALA A 175 -28.58 14.74 3.89
C ALA A 175 -27.49 13.87 4.57
N LEU A 176 -27.91 12.91 5.40
CA LEU A 176 -26.98 11.97 6.04
C LEU A 176 -26.24 11.12 5.00
N ILE A 177 -26.97 10.52 4.06
CA ILE A 177 -26.39 9.69 2.99
C ILE A 177 -25.37 10.48 2.14
N ALA A 178 -25.67 11.73 1.84
CA ALA A 178 -24.76 12.61 1.12
C ALA A 178 -23.51 12.95 1.95
N CYS A 179 -23.67 13.23 3.24
CA CYS A 179 -22.57 13.59 4.13
C CYS A 179 -21.58 12.44 4.34
N ILE A 180 -22.06 11.21 4.51
CA ILE A 180 -21.22 10.03 4.75
C ILE A 180 -20.64 9.42 3.47
N ALA A 181 -20.89 10.02 2.31
CA ALA A 181 -20.40 9.53 1.03
C ALA A 181 -18.88 9.26 0.96
N PRO A 182 -17.99 10.04 1.62
CA PRO A 182 -16.55 9.78 1.62
C PRO A 182 -16.16 8.45 2.27
N ASP A 183 -16.99 7.87 3.12
CA ASP A 183 -16.73 6.55 3.71
C ASP A 183 -16.90 5.42 2.70
N ARG A 184 -17.68 5.63 1.64
CA ARG A 184 -17.83 4.69 0.53
C ARG A 184 -16.71 4.87 -0.49
N ARG A 185 -15.67 4.08 -0.35
CA ARG A 185 -14.45 4.18 -1.18
C ARG A 185 -13.79 2.81 -1.43
N VAL A 186 -12.92 2.79 -2.39
CA VAL A 186 -11.97 1.70 -2.66
C VAL A 186 -10.58 2.29 -2.84
#